data_3313776bb3b8ff6edb94d967ae78b632
#
_entry.id   3313776bb3b8ff6edb94d967ae78b632
#
_cell.length_a   1.000
_cell.length_b   1.000
_cell.length_c   1.000
_cell.angle_alpha   90.00
_cell.angle_beta   90.00
_cell.angle_gamma   90.00
#
_symmetry.space_group_name_H-M   'P 1'
#
loop_
_entity.id
_entity.type
_entity.pdbx_description
1 polymer ?
#
loop_
_entity_poly.entity_id
_entity_poly.type
_entity_poly.pdbx_seq_one_letter_code
_entity_poly.pdbx_strand_id
1 'polypeptide(L)'
;QKQLVIDLSNTEPGKLKSDYRFSSKLAKALHIRELEARHTQVRIDCRNPVIDGSYAVHAEPADRKAKKPYRLVIDIFATGGTANSSRVAGVSGHSIVIDPGHGGSDTGAVGPTGVTEASVTLAVSKDLQSILENSGARVTMTRDKDVDVYGPYASDRQELQARVNVGEYTPGAEIFVSIHCNAFSNPASNGMETYYYAGSPRGERLATLLNEELEQAGGLFNRGVKTANFYVIKHSSMPATLAELAFVTNPKE
;
A
#
# COMPACT_ATOMS: atom_id res chain seq x y z
N GLN A 1 6.36 -24.24 -0.18
CA GLN A 1 5.47 -25.12 -0.98
C GLN A 1 5.19 -24.47 -2.34
N LYS A 2 4.93 -25.32 -3.37
CA LYS A 2 4.57 -24.83 -4.71
C LYS A 2 3.06 -24.91 -4.97
N GLN A 3 2.29 -24.78 -3.90
CA GLN A 3 0.84 -24.81 -3.96
C GLN A 3 0.28 -23.68 -3.09
N LEU A 4 -0.70 -22.96 -3.64
CA LEU A 4 -1.57 -22.06 -2.89
C LEU A 4 -2.88 -22.80 -2.64
N VAL A 5 -3.29 -22.87 -1.39
CA VAL A 5 -4.54 -23.51 -0.96
C VAL A 5 -5.41 -22.46 -0.28
N ILE A 6 -6.64 -22.34 -0.73
CA ILE A 6 -7.63 -21.40 -0.21
C ILE A 6 -8.87 -22.19 0.17
N ASP A 7 -9.26 -22.12 1.41
CA ASP A 7 -10.45 -22.75 1.96
C ASP A 7 -11.59 -21.73 2.05
N LEU A 8 -12.73 -22.05 1.46
CA LEU A 8 -13.90 -21.20 1.36
C LEU A 8 -15.07 -21.83 2.14
N SER A 9 -15.33 -21.28 3.31
CA SER A 9 -16.48 -21.70 4.12
C SER A 9 -17.79 -21.15 3.54
N ASN A 10 -18.90 -21.88 3.74
CA ASN A 10 -20.23 -21.55 3.24
C ASN A 10 -20.30 -21.35 1.70
N THR A 11 -19.44 -22.03 0.96
CA THR A 11 -19.31 -21.89 -0.48
C THR A 11 -19.38 -23.26 -1.16
N GLU A 12 -20.13 -23.32 -2.25
CA GLU A 12 -20.24 -24.51 -3.12
C GLU A 12 -19.60 -24.18 -4.47
N PRO A 13 -18.90 -25.14 -5.12
CA PRO A 13 -18.27 -24.91 -6.42
C PRO A 13 -19.26 -24.70 -7.56
N GLY A 14 -20.53 -25.02 -7.36
CA GLY A 14 -21.58 -24.85 -8.33
C GLY A 14 -21.31 -25.57 -9.66
N LYS A 15 -21.42 -24.83 -10.77
CA LYS A 15 -21.19 -25.37 -12.14
C LYS A 15 -19.75 -25.21 -12.62
N LEU A 16 -18.81 -24.81 -11.76
CA LEU A 16 -17.41 -24.69 -12.13
C LEU A 16 -16.81 -26.07 -12.44
N LYS A 17 -15.89 -26.10 -13.40
CA LYS A 17 -15.09 -27.32 -13.63
C LYS A 17 -14.19 -27.57 -12.43
N SER A 18 -13.97 -28.83 -12.13
CA SER A 18 -13.09 -29.23 -11.02
C SER A 18 -11.60 -28.96 -11.29
N ASP A 19 -11.20 -28.89 -12.55
CA ASP A 19 -9.79 -28.80 -12.93
C ASP A 19 -9.61 -27.88 -14.14
N TYR A 20 -8.61 -26.99 -14.03
CA TYR A 20 -8.18 -26.10 -15.11
C TYR A 20 -6.67 -26.21 -15.29
N ARG A 21 -6.20 -26.15 -16.51
CA ARG A 21 -4.76 -26.09 -16.85
C ARG A 21 -4.43 -24.76 -17.50
N PHE A 22 -3.26 -24.23 -17.17
CA PHE A 22 -2.80 -22.92 -17.64
C PHE A 22 -1.50 -23.03 -18.42
N SER A 23 -1.41 -22.27 -19.51
CA SER A 23 -0.15 -22.01 -20.22
C SER A 23 0.63 -20.82 -19.61
N SER A 24 0.51 -20.64 -18.29
CA SER A 24 1.13 -19.53 -17.57
C SER A 24 2.55 -19.86 -17.13
N LYS A 25 3.42 -18.84 -17.03
CA LYS A 25 4.75 -18.97 -16.42
C LYS A 25 4.68 -19.11 -14.89
N LEU A 26 3.55 -18.80 -14.26
CA LEU A 26 3.38 -18.75 -12.80
C LEU A 26 2.58 -19.94 -12.26
N ALA A 27 1.48 -20.29 -12.90
CA ALA A 27 0.60 -21.37 -12.50
C ALA A 27 0.52 -22.47 -13.54
N LYS A 28 0.38 -23.71 -13.09
CA LYS A 28 0.22 -24.91 -13.95
C LYS A 28 -1.23 -25.33 -14.05
N ALA A 29 -1.90 -25.38 -12.90
CA ALA A 29 -3.27 -25.88 -12.79
C ALA A 29 -3.98 -25.25 -11.61
N LEU A 30 -5.31 -25.28 -11.67
CA LEU A 30 -6.21 -24.94 -10.57
C LEU A 30 -7.16 -26.12 -10.37
N HIS A 31 -7.37 -26.49 -9.14
CA HIS A 31 -8.26 -27.57 -8.71
C HIS A 31 -9.29 -27.00 -7.75
N ILE A 32 -10.56 -27.31 -7.99
CA ILE A 32 -11.66 -26.93 -7.13
C ILE A 32 -12.28 -28.23 -6.59
N ARG A 33 -12.38 -28.36 -5.29
CA ARG A 33 -12.95 -29.52 -4.61
C ARG A 33 -13.91 -29.08 -3.52
N GLU A 34 -15.03 -29.72 -3.46
CA GLU A 34 -15.88 -29.68 -2.26
C GLU A 34 -15.35 -30.72 -1.30
N LEU A 35 -14.90 -30.27 -0.12
CA LEU A 35 -14.37 -31.16 0.92
C LEU A 35 -15.50 -31.71 1.80
N GLU A 36 -16.44 -30.83 2.14
CA GLU A 36 -17.66 -31.13 2.91
C GLU A 36 -18.78 -30.23 2.39
N ALA A 37 -20.01 -30.48 2.82
CA ALA A 37 -21.14 -29.65 2.41
C ALA A 37 -20.88 -28.17 2.70
N ARG A 38 -20.91 -27.35 1.64
CA ARG A 38 -20.64 -25.91 1.70
C ARG A 38 -19.22 -25.53 2.15
N HIS A 39 -18.26 -26.41 1.90
CA HIS A 39 -16.85 -26.11 2.13
C HIS A 39 -16.05 -26.44 0.85
N THR A 40 -15.68 -25.40 0.13
CA THR A 40 -14.94 -25.53 -1.12
C THR A 40 -13.47 -25.21 -0.91
N GLN A 41 -12.59 -26.07 -1.37
CA GLN A 41 -11.16 -25.79 -1.43
C GLN A 41 -10.75 -25.46 -2.87
N VAL A 42 -10.02 -24.37 -3.02
CA VAL A 42 -9.34 -23.98 -4.26
C VAL A 42 -7.85 -24.20 -4.06
N ARG A 43 -7.26 -25.06 -4.89
CA ARG A 43 -5.83 -25.34 -4.89
C ARG A 43 -5.21 -24.93 -6.22
N ILE A 44 -4.15 -24.16 -6.18
CA ILE A 44 -3.42 -23.72 -7.36
C ILE A 44 -2.01 -24.29 -7.33
N ASP A 45 -1.66 -25.07 -8.34
CA ASP A 45 -0.31 -25.58 -8.53
C ASP A 45 0.55 -24.51 -9.20
N CYS A 46 1.49 -23.96 -8.47
CA CYS A 46 2.40 -22.92 -8.92
C CYS A 46 3.70 -23.52 -9.48
N ARG A 47 4.37 -22.77 -10.37
CA ARG A 47 5.70 -23.17 -10.86
C ARG A 47 6.81 -22.83 -9.86
N ASN A 48 6.64 -21.75 -9.12
CA ASN A 48 7.55 -21.26 -8.10
C ASN A 48 7.00 -21.50 -6.70
N PRO A 49 7.83 -21.47 -5.66
CA PRO A 49 7.36 -21.50 -4.28
C PRO A 49 6.37 -20.36 -4.00
N VAL A 50 5.32 -20.66 -3.25
CA VAL A 50 4.36 -19.67 -2.73
C VAL A 50 4.87 -19.24 -1.37
N ILE A 51 5.12 -17.95 -1.24
CA ILE A 51 5.55 -17.27 -0.01
C ILE A 51 4.66 -16.04 0.23
N ASP A 52 4.70 -15.47 1.41
CA ASP A 52 3.96 -14.24 1.72
C ASP A 52 4.33 -13.13 0.71
N GLY A 53 3.32 -12.39 0.24
CA GLY A 53 3.48 -11.38 -0.79
C GLY A 53 3.58 -11.91 -2.24
N SER A 54 3.57 -13.24 -2.44
CA SER A 54 3.56 -13.82 -3.80
C SER A 54 2.17 -14.05 -4.36
N TYR A 55 1.14 -13.71 -3.64
CA TYR A 55 -0.25 -13.80 -4.06
C TYR A 55 -1.12 -12.76 -3.35
N ALA A 56 -2.24 -12.42 -3.97
CA ALA A 56 -3.32 -11.67 -3.34
C ALA A 56 -4.65 -12.37 -3.61
N VAL A 57 -5.57 -12.30 -2.65
CA VAL A 57 -6.91 -12.88 -2.77
C VAL A 57 -7.91 -11.80 -2.35
N HIS A 58 -8.83 -11.46 -3.24
CA HIS A 58 -9.88 -10.50 -2.95
C HIS A 58 -11.20 -10.90 -3.61
N ALA A 59 -12.29 -10.38 -3.08
CA ALA A 59 -13.62 -10.63 -3.58
C ALA A 59 -14.14 -9.42 -4.36
N GLU A 60 -14.64 -9.65 -5.57
CA GLU A 60 -15.34 -8.64 -6.35
C GLU A 60 -16.84 -8.88 -6.27
N PRO A 61 -17.63 -7.91 -5.77
CA PRO A 61 -19.08 -8.06 -5.68
C PRO A 61 -19.71 -8.14 -7.06
N ALA A 62 -20.90 -8.77 -7.12
CA ALA A 62 -21.65 -8.87 -8.36
C ALA A 62 -22.08 -7.47 -8.85
N ASP A 63 -21.77 -7.15 -10.08
CA ASP A 63 -22.28 -5.98 -10.79
C ASP A 63 -23.46 -6.36 -11.68
N ARG A 64 -24.66 -6.07 -11.22
CA ARG A 64 -25.90 -6.37 -11.95
C ARG A 64 -26.03 -5.57 -13.25
N LYS A 65 -25.52 -4.32 -13.29
CA LYS A 65 -25.59 -3.46 -14.49
C LYS A 65 -24.64 -3.98 -15.57
N ALA A 66 -23.42 -4.37 -15.20
CA ALA A 66 -22.45 -4.95 -16.10
C ALA A 66 -22.64 -6.48 -16.32
N LYS A 67 -23.68 -7.09 -15.75
CA LYS A 67 -23.96 -8.54 -15.77
C LYS A 67 -22.76 -9.38 -15.31
N LYS A 68 -21.97 -8.87 -14.38
CA LYS A 68 -20.85 -9.59 -13.79
C LYS A 68 -21.29 -10.31 -12.51
N PRO A 69 -21.03 -11.62 -12.38
CA PRO A 69 -21.32 -12.35 -11.14
C PRO A 69 -20.33 -11.94 -10.03
N TYR A 70 -20.63 -12.34 -8.81
CA TYR A 70 -19.64 -12.31 -7.71
C TYR A 70 -18.42 -13.13 -8.10
N ARG A 71 -17.21 -12.60 -7.86
CA ARG A 71 -15.96 -13.25 -8.24
C ARG A 71 -14.99 -13.28 -7.06
N LEU A 72 -14.33 -14.41 -6.90
CA LEU A 72 -13.09 -14.49 -6.13
C LEU A 72 -11.94 -14.30 -7.12
N VAL A 73 -11.14 -13.27 -6.90
CA VAL A 73 -9.95 -12.97 -7.71
C VAL A 73 -8.72 -13.42 -6.93
N ILE A 74 -7.87 -14.19 -7.61
CA ILE A 74 -6.63 -14.71 -7.03
C ILE A 74 -5.50 -14.29 -7.97
N ASP A 75 -4.73 -13.32 -7.54
CA ASP A 75 -3.53 -12.87 -8.24
C ASP A 75 -2.32 -13.65 -7.75
N ILE A 76 -1.49 -14.13 -8.67
CA ILE A 76 -0.25 -14.84 -8.37
C ILE A 76 0.89 -14.07 -9.01
N PHE A 77 1.83 -13.65 -8.18
CA PHE A 77 2.99 -12.89 -8.60
C PHE A 77 4.21 -13.81 -8.81
N ALA A 78 5.11 -13.41 -9.70
CA ALA A 78 6.34 -14.14 -9.93
C ALA A 78 7.23 -14.11 -8.66
N THR A 79 7.35 -15.27 -7.98
CA THR A 79 8.34 -15.46 -6.93
C THR A 79 9.52 -16.23 -7.48
N GLY A 80 10.66 -15.65 -7.49
CA GLY A 80 11.87 -16.39 -7.95
C GLY A 80 12.87 -15.64 -8.78
N GLY A 81 12.89 -14.49 -8.66
CA GLY A 81 13.83 -13.44 -8.59
C GLY A 81 13.21 -12.57 -7.51
N THR A 82 14.01 -11.94 -6.69
CA THR A 82 13.61 -10.69 -6.09
C THR A 82 12.37 -10.18 -6.81
N ALA A 83 11.27 -10.00 -6.10
CA ALA A 83 10.00 -9.58 -6.70
C ALA A 83 10.33 -8.83 -7.99
N ASN A 84 9.84 -9.30 -9.15
CA ASN A 84 9.74 -8.40 -10.27
C ASN A 84 8.59 -7.46 -9.88
N SER A 85 8.78 -6.79 -8.75
CA SER A 85 8.36 -5.43 -8.56
C SER A 85 8.80 -4.79 -9.83
N SER A 86 7.87 -4.33 -10.62
CA SER A 86 8.14 -3.55 -11.82
C SER A 86 9.32 -2.68 -11.48
N ARG A 87 10.52 -2.97 -12.01
CA ARG A 87 11.69 -2.15 -11.69
C ARG A 87 11.29 -0.77 -12.13
N VAL A 88 11.09 0.10 -11.15
CA VAL A 88 10.73 1.48 -11.44
C VAL A 88 11.94 2.07 -12.14
N ALA A 89 11.79 2.34 -13.43
CA ALA A 89 12.88 2.90 -14.21
C ALA A 89 13.26 4.26 -13.63
N GLY A 90 14.56 4.55 -13.59
CA GLY A 90 15.06 5.86 -13.20
C GLY A 90 15.29 6.08 -11.70
N VAL A 91 15.02 5.11 -10.81
CA VAL A 91 15.26 5.28 -9.35
C VAL A 91 16.59 4.66 -8.87
N SER A 92 17.26 3.91 -9.73
CA SER A 92 18.53 3.27 -9.36
C SER A 92 19.60 4.29 -8.99
N GLY A 93 20.20 4.12 -7.82
CA GLY A 93 21.22 5.02 -7.27
C GLY A 93 20.67 6.25 -6.55
N HIS A 94 19.38 6.55 -6.67
CA HIS A 94 18.74 7.67 -5.97
C HIS A 94 18.48 7.34 -4.50
N SER A 95 18.42 8.36 -3.66
CA SER A 95 18.19 8.24 -2.22
C SER A 95 16.87 8.90 -1.84
N ILE A 96 15.96 8.10 -1.28
CA ILE A 96 14.57 8.46 -1.02
C ILE A 96 14.28 8.29 0.47
N VAL A 97 13.65 9.28 1.08
CA VAL A 97 13.15 9.19 2.45
C VAL A 97 11.64 8.92 2.42
N ILE A 98 11.21 7.88 3.12
CA ILE A 98 9.80 7.55 3.33
C ILE A 98 9.48 7.78 4.80
N ASP A 99 8.41 8.53 5.05
CA ASP A 99 7.92 8.86 6.37
C ASP A 99 6.54 8.24 6.61
N PRO A 100 6.46 7.04 7.22
CA PRO A 100 5.17 6.49 7.63
C PRO A 100 4.58 7.34 8.74
N GLY A 101 3.45 8.00 8.49
CA GLY A 101 2.78 8.84 9.49
C GLY A 101 2.41 8.09 10.76
N HIS A 102 2.37 8.82 11.89
CA HIS A 102 2.03 8.29 13.22
C HIS A 102 2.97 7.18 13.70
N GLY A 103 2.55 6.38 14.67
CA GLY A 103 3.29 5.24 15.23
C GLY A 103 3.54 5.36 16.72
N GLY A 104 3.81 4.24 17.38
CA GLY A 104 4.10 4.17 18.79
C GLY A 104 2.94 4.67 19.66
N SER A 105 3.14 5.78 20.37
CA SER A 105 2.11 6.38 21.22
C SER A 105 1.01 7.14 20.47
N ASP A 106 1.21 7.41 19.18
CA ASP A 106 0.24 8.06 18.27
C ASP A 106 -0.28 7.05 17.23
N THR A 107 -1.51 6.59 17.41
CA THR A 107 -2.16 5.68 16.48
C THR A 107 -2.65 6.34 15.19
N GLY A 108 -2.66 7.69 15.13
CA GLY A 108 -3.40 8.42 14.11
C GLY A 108 -4.90 8.15 14.22
N ALA A 109 -5.61 8.34 13.13
CA ALA A 109 -7.02 8.04 13.05
C ALA A 109 -7.29 6.53 13.17
N VAL A 110 -8.48 6.18 13.71
CA VAL A 110 -8.93 4.79 13.88
C VAL A 110 -10.18 4.56 13.05
N GLY A 111 -10.10 3.58 12.17
CA GLY A 111 -11.22 3.15 11.34
C GLY A 111 -12.29 2.37 12.11
N PRO A 112 -13.46 2.15 11.51
CA PRO A 112 -14.59 1.49 12.17
C PRO A 112 -14.32 0.00 12.53
N THR A 113 -13.32 -0.61 11.92
CA THR A 113 -12.89 -1.99 12.21
C THR A 113 -11.78 -2.08 13.25
N GLY A 114 -11.33 -0.94 13.80
CA GLY A 114 -10.19 -0.87 14.72
C GLY A 114 -8.83 -0.77 14.02
N VAL A 115 -8.79 -0.72 12.70
CA VAL A 115 -7.55 -0.46 11.95
C VAL A 115 -7.08 0.96 12.24
N THR A 116 -5.82 1.11 12.60
CA THR A 116 -5.20 2.41 12.88
C THR A 116 -4.48 2.95 11.66
N GLU A 117 -4.48 4.25 11.48
CA GLU A 117 -3.70 4.92 10.43
C GLU A 117 -2.22 4.53 10.51
N ALA A 118 -1.63 4.54 11.72
CA ALA A 118 -0.24 4.14 11.94
C ALA A 118 0.09 2.74 11.39
N SER A 119 -0.84 1.78 11.47
CA SER A 119 -0.64 0.44 10.94
C SER A 119 -0.67 0.39 9.41
N VAL A 120 -1.58 1.15 8.80
CA VAL A 120 -1.73 1.22 7.33
C VAL A 120 -0.52 1.93 6.72
N THR A 121 -0.15 3.10 7.26
CA THR A 121 0.97 3.88 6.73
C THR A 121 2.29 3.11 6.81
N LEU A 122 2.51 2.34 7.88
CA LEU A 122 3.69 1.50 8.01
C LEU A 122 3.69 0.35 6.99
N ALA A 123 2.56 -0.32 6.79
CA ALA A 123 2.44 -1.44 5.85
C ALA A 123 2.72 -0.96 4.41
N VAL A 124 2.02 0.08 3.96
CA VAL A 124 2.22 0.66 2.62
C VAL A 124 3.65 1.15 2.42
N SER A 125 4.23 1.80 3.43
CA SER A 125 5.60 2.31 3.36
C SER A 125 6.63 1.20 3.22
N LYS A 126 6.44 0.05 3.88
CA LYS A 126 7.32 -1.13 3.74
C LYS A 126 7.23 -1.76 2.36
N ASP A 127 6.03 -1.84 1.81
CA ASP A 127 5.85 -2.34 0.45
C ASP A 127 6.53 -1.41 -0.56
N LEU A 128 6.36 -0.09 -0.40
CA LEU A 128 7.02 0.92 -1.23
C LEU A 128 8.55 0.85 -1.09
N GLN A 129 9.08 0.73 0.15
CA GLN A 129 10.50 0.53 0.39
C GLN A 129 11.03 -0.68 -0.38
N SER A 130 10.36 -1.82 -0.26
CA SER A 130 10.76 -3.05 -0.96
C SER A 130 10.78 -2.87 -2.47
N ILE A 131 9.79 -2.22 -3.05
CA ILE A 131 9.71 -1.94 -4.51
C ILE A 131 10.86 -1.05 -4.96
N LEU A 132 11.15 0.02 -4.23
CA LEU A 132 12.19 0.98 -4.56
C LEU A 132 13.60 0.38 -4.41
N GLU A 133 13.86 -0.35 -3.32
CA GLU A 133 15.15 -1.02 -3.09
C GLU A 133 15.43 -2.11 -4.12
N ASN A 134 14.41 -2.90 -4.48
CA ASN A 134 14.51 -3.87 -5.57
C ASN A 134 14.76 -3.21 -6.94
N SER A 135 14.43 -1.93 -7.07
CA SER A 135 14.70 -1.12 -8.26
C SER A 135 16.05 -0.41 -8.22
N GLY A 136 16.83 -0.61 -7.13
CA GLY A 136 18.17 -0.07 -6.96
C GLY A 136 18.23 1.30 -6.28
N ALA A 137 17.15 1.80 -5.71
CA ALA A 137 17.16 2.99 -4.87
C ALA A 137 17.76 2.69 -3.49
N ARG A 138 18.25 3.70 -2.82
CA ARG A 138 18.52 3.70 -1.38
C ARG A 138 17.32 4.30 -0.66
N VAL A 139 16.72 3.55 0.25
CA VAL A 139 15.56 4.01 0.99
C VAL A 139 15.88 4.14 2.47
N THR A 140 15.53 5.28 3.04
CA THR A 140 15.57 5.51 4.49
C THR A 140 14.14 5.73 4.98
N MET A 141 13.72 4.94 5.96
CA MET A 141 12.43 5.09 6.60
C MET A 141 12.58 5.90 7.89
N THR A 142 11.65 6.82 8.19
CA THR A 142 11.67 7.54 9.48
C THR A 142 11.37 6.59 10.64
N ARG A 143 10.54 5.57 10.42
CA ARG A 143 10.32 4.42 11.28
C ARG A 143 10.09 3.15 10.45
N ASP A 144 10.57 2.03 10.91
CA ASP A 144 10.39 0.71 10.29
C ASP A 144 9.55 -0.26 11.15
N LYS A 145 9.06 0.24 12.29
CA LYS A 145 8.23 -0.47 13.26
C LYS A 145 7.14 0.45 13.78
N ASP A 146 6.26 -0.10 14.61
CA ASP A 146 5.27 0.68 15.34
C ASP A 146 5.93 1.32 16.58
N VAL A 147 6.60 2.44 16.35
CA VAL A 147 7.33 3.22 17.36
C VAL A 147 7.24 4.70 17.07
N ASP A 148 7.37 5.52 18.10
CA ASP A 148 7.63 6.96 17.99
C ASP A 148 9.04 7.18 17.42
N VAL A 149 9.22 8.19 16.56
CA VAL A 149 10.54 8.51 15.97
C VAL A 149 11.43 9.25 16.96
N TYR A 150 10.84 10.17 17.73
CA TYR A 150 11.57 10.86 18.81
C TYR A 150 11.60 10.02 20.09
N GLY A 151 10.44 9.52 20.48
CA GLY A 151 10.24 8.73 21.68
C GLY A 151 8.83 8.92 22.26
N PRO A 152 8.40 8.00 23.13
CA PRO A 152 7.03 7.95 23.60
C PRO A 152 6.64 9.24 24.34
N TYR A 153 5.42 9.71 24.07
CA TYR A 153 4.81 10.90 24.68
C TYR A 153 5.58 12.21 24.44
N ALA A 154 6.34 12.29 23.37
CA ALA A 154 6.93 13.55 22.92
C ALA A 154 5.85 14.56 22.52
N SER A 155 6.18 15.86 22.54
CA SER A 155 5.30 16.83 21.89
C SER A 155 5.30 16.63 20.37
N ASP A 156 4.19 16.98 19.71
CA ASP A 156 4.05 16.91 18.25
C ASP A 156 5.26 17.54 17.54
N ARG A 157 5.73 18.68 18.05
CA ARG A 157 6.87 19.37 17.48
C ARG A 157 8.18 18.56 17.57
N GLN A 158 8.41 17.84 18.68
CA GLN A 158 9.60 17.00 18.83
C GLN A 158 9.55 15.81 17.92
N GLU A 159 8.37 15.15 17.86
CA GLU A 159 8.14 14.00 17.01
C GLU A 159 8.29 14.37 15.52
N LEU A 160 7.60 15.43 15.08
CA LEU A 160 7.65 15.88 13.69
C LEU A 160 9.05 16.38 13.28
N GLN A 161 9.77 17.05 14.19
CA GLN A 161 11.14 17.47 13.95
C GLN A 161 12.09 16.27 13.85
N ALA A 162 11.87 15.20 14.63
CA ALA A 162 12.67 13.98 14.54
C ALA A 162 12.50 13.32 13.15
N ARG A 163 11.30 13.30 12.61
CA ARG A 163 11.02 12.80 11.24
C ARG A 163 11.76 13.61 10.18
N VAL A 164 11.70 14.94 10.28
CA VAL A 164 12.49 15.83 9.40
C VAL A 164 13.98 15.53 9.52
N ASN A 165 14.50 15.39 10.76
CA ASN A 165 15.91 15.14 11.00
C ASN A 165 16.40 13.83 10.37
N VAL A 166 15.57 12.76 10.36
CA VAL A 166 15.93 11.52 9.64
C VAL A 166 16.23 11.81 8.18
N GLY A 167 15.41 12.61 7.52
CA GLY A 167 15.63 13.03 6.14
C GLY A 167 16.89 13.90 5.99
N GLU A 168 17.02 14.93 6.81
CA GLU A 168 18.13 15.89 6.74
C GLU A 168 19.49 15.24 7.01
N TYR A 169 19.53 14.21 7.86
CA TYR A 169 20.78 13.49 8.18
C TYR A 169 21.01 12.27 7.29
N THR A 170 20.09 11.94 6.38
CA THR A 170 20.30 10.86 5.39
C THR A 170 21.24 11.33 4.29
N PRO A 171 22.42 10.74 4.12
CA PRO A 171 23.39 11.20 3.13
C PRO A 171 22.85 11.08 1.70
N GLY A 172 22.80 12.21 1.01
CA GLY A 172 22.38 12.28 -0.38
C GLY A 172 20.87 12.05 -0.59
N ALA A 173 20.06 12.25 0.43
CA ALA A 173 18.61 12.22 0.29
C ALA A 173 18.12 13.29 -0.69
N GLU A 174 17.25 12.89 -1.61
CA GLU A 174 16.83 13.72 -2.73
C GLU A 174 15.36 14.15 -2.63
N ILE A 175 14.51 13.29 -2.06
CA ILE A 175 13.09 13.56 -1.86
C ILE A 175 12.61 12.98 -0.52
N PHE A 176 11.56 13.59 0.01
CA PHE A 176 10.88 13.17 1.24
C PHE A 176 9.40 12.91 0.94
N VAL A 177 8.93 11.70 1.21
CA VAL A 177 7.54 11.28 0.97
C VAL A 177 6.92 10.84 2.27
N SER A 178 5.99 11.64 2.80
CA SER A 178 5.19 11.28 3.98
C SER A 178 3.90 10.59 3.56
N ILE A 179 3.56 9.49 4.22
CA ILE A 179 2.42 8.63 3.89
C ILE A 179 1.44 8.64 5.03
N HIS A 180 0.20 9.02 4.74
CA HIS A 180 -0.91 9.18 5.65
C HIS A 180 -2.21 8.59 5.11
N CYS A 181 -3.23 8.52 5.94
CA CYS A 181 -4.60 8.23 5.57
C CYS A 181 -5.53 9.25 6.21
N ASN A 182 -6.35 9.86 5.39
CA ASN A 182 -7.37 10.81 5.79
C ASN A 182 -8.37 10.21 6.80
N ALA A 183 -9.01 11.09 7.55
CA ALA A 183 -10.13 10.75 8.41
C ALA A 183 -11.17 11.86 8.39
N PHE A 184 -12.44 11.48 8.42
CA PHE A 184 -13.54 12.44 8.53
C PHE A 184 -14.72 11.83 9.26
N SER A 185 -15.52 12.67 9.92
CA SER A 185 -16.70 12.23 10.68
C SER A 185 -17.80 11.62 9.80
N ASN A 186 -17.89 12.03 8.52
CA ASN A 186 -18.77 11.38 7.56
C ASN A 186 -18.09 10.14 6.97
N PRO A 187 -18.58 8.92 7.25
CA PRO A 187 -17.97 7.67 6.76
C PRO A 187 -18.12 7.46 5.24
N ALA A 188 -18.84 8.34 4.54
CA ALA A 188 -18.91 8.35 3.09
C ALA A 188 -17.83 9.20 2.43
N SER A 189 -17.04 9.94 3.22
CA SER A 189 -15.87 10.68 2.70
C SER A 189 -14.88 9.69 2.12
N ASN A 190 -14.35 9.99 0.92
CA ASN A 190 -13.55 9.05 0.15
C ASN A 190 -12.53 9.77 -0.73
N GLY A 191 -11.56 9.02 -1.18
CA GLY A 191 -10.60 9.45 -2.17
C GLY A 191 -9.21 9.72 -1.61
N MET A 192 -8.28 10.01 -2.52
CA MET A 192 -6.89 10.30 -2.24
C MET A 192 -6.53 11.74 -2.58
N GLU A 193 -5.54 12.29 -1.93
CA GLU A 193 -5.04 13.63 -2.18
C GLU A 193 -3.56 13.74 -1.82
N THR A 194 -2.86 14.69 -2.41
CA THR A 194 -1.46 14.96 -2.09
C THR A 194 -1.24 16.41 -1.70
N TYR A 195 -0.27 16.62 -0.84
CA TYR A 195 0.01 17.94 -0.28
C TYR A 195 1.46 18.34 -0.49
N TYR A 196 1.69 19.62 -0.73
CA TYR A 196 3.00 20.24 -0.72
C TYR A 196 2.99 21.56 0.06
N TYR A 197 4.17 22.03 0.44
CA TYR A 197 4.30 23.35 1.04
C TYR A 197 4.32 24.44 -0.03
N ALA A 198 3.46 25.45 0.08
CA ALA A 198 3.25 26.50 -0.94
C ALA A 198 4.53 27.24 -1.39
N GLY A 199 5.59 27.27 -0.57
CA GLY A 199 6.90 27.84 -0.91
C GLY A 199 7.85 26.87 -1.65
N SER A 200 7.41 25.66 -2.03
CA SER A 200 8.25 24.62 -2.62
C SER A 200 7.81 24.20 -4.02
N PRO A 201 8.29 24.85 -5.10
CA PRO A 201 7.93 24.44 -6.46
C PRO A 201 8.34 23.00 -6.82
N ARG A 202 9.43 22.49 -6.23
CA ARG A 202 9.83 21.10 -6.42
C ARG A 202 8.93 20.12 -5.63
N GLY A 203 8.45 20.55 -4.45
CA GLY A 203 7.46 19.81 -3.68
C GLY A 203 6.12 19.74 -4.42
N GLU A 204 5.68 20.84 -5.05
CA GLU A 204 4.50 20.88 -5.92
C GLU A 204 4.62 19.87 -7.07
N ARG A 205 5.74 19.86 -7.76
CA ARG A 205 5.98 18.91 -8.85
C ARG A 205 5.95 17.46 -8.35
N LEU A 206 6.59 17.16 -7.21
CA LEU A 206 6.58 15.82 -6.62
C LEU A 206 5.15 15.40 -6.23
N ALA A 207 4.41 16.27 -5.57
CA ALA A 207 3.03 16.03 -5.18
C ALA A 207 2.11 15.78 -6.39
N THR A 208 2.31 16.55 -7.47
CA THR A 208 1.53 16.39 -8.72
C THR A 208 1.80 15.05 -9.37
N LEU A 209 3.07 14.69 -9.56
CA LEU A 209 3.44 13.41 -10.18
C LEU A 209 2.93 12.22 -9.35
N LEU A 210 3.08 12.29 -8.02
CA LEU A 210 2.57 11.25 -7.13
C LEU A 210 1.04 11.14 -7.20
N ASN A 211 0.33 12.27 -7.26
CA ASN A 211 -1.13 12.31 -7.38
C ASN A 211 -1.63 11.67 -8.67
N GLU A 212 -0.98 11.98 -9.80
CA GLU A 212 -1.29 11.41 -11.11
C GLU A 212 -1.11 9.88 -11.12
N GLU A 213 -0.03 9.37 -10.53
CA GLU A 213 0.23 7.93 -10.46
C GLU A 213 -0.73 7.21 -9.50
N LEU A 214 -1.07 7.83 -8.36
CA LEU A 214 -2.08 7.29 -7.43
C LEU A 214 -3.47 7.22 -8.09
N GLU A 215 -3.86 8.21 -8.88
CA GLU A 215 -5.11 8.20 -9.63
C GLU A 215 -5.16 7.03 -10.63
N GLN A 216 -4.07 6.80 -11.35
CA GLN A 216 -3.99 5.71 -12.32
C GLN A 216 -4.00 4.33 -11.67
N ALA A 217 -3.38 4.18 -10.50
CA ALA A 217 -3.21 2.90 -9.83
C ALA A 217 -4.42 2.49 -8.99
N GLY A 218 -5.08 3.44 -8.31
CA GLY A 218 -5.92 3.12 -7.16
C GLY A 218 -7.42 3.03 -7.45
N GLY A 219 -7.92 3.63 -8.52
CA GLY A 219 -9.39 3.72 -8.77
C GLY A 219 -10.17 4.47 -7.68
N LEU A 220 -9.49 5.15 -6.77
CA LEU A 220 -10.10 6.02 -5.76
C LEU A 220 -10.40 7.40 -6.35
N PHE A 221 -11.34 8.10 -5.73
CA PHE A 221 -11.67 9.46 -6.13
C PHE A 221 -10.46 10.38 -5.90
N ASN A 222 -10.00 11.04 -6.97
CA ASN A 222 -8.90 12.00 -6.87
C ASN A 222 -9.43 13.35 -6.35
N ARG A 223 -8.98 13.74 -5.17
CA ARG A 223 -9.30 15.02 -4.50
C ARG A 223 -8.30 16.12 -4.88
N GLY A 224 -7.29 15.78 -5.66
CA GLY A 224 -6.31 16.69 -6.25
C GLY A 224 -5.09 16.97 -5.38
N VAL A 225 -4.27 17.85 -5.90
CA VAL A 225 -3.05 18.36 -5.27
C VAL A 225 -3.38 19.64 -4.51
N LYS A 226 -2.92 19.76 -3.27
CA LYS A 226 -3.24 20.86 -2.37
C LYS A 226 -2.02 21.43 -1.68
N THR A 227 -2.13 22.63 -1.17
CA THR A 227 -1.11 23.20 -0.29
C THR A 227 -1.47 23.02 1.17
N ALA A 228 -0.48 22.71 2.00
CA ALA A 228 -0.62 22.66 3.44
C ALA A 228 0.65 23.13 4.15
N ASN A 229 0.48 23.54 5.43
CA ASN A 229 1.58 23.89 6.32
C ASN A 229 1.98 22.71 7.24
N PHE A 230 1.82 21.46 6.76
CA PHE A 230 2.25 20.31 7.54
C PHE A 230 3.74 20.38 7.83
N TYR A 231 4.09 20.07 9.07
CA TYR A 231 5.43 20.32 9.61
C TYR A 231 6.52 19.69 8.75
N VAL A 232 6.37 18.41 8.43
CA VAL A 232 7.40 17.62 7.72
C VAL A 232 7.67 18.15 6.31
N ILE A 233 6.64 18.52 5.54
CA ILE A 233 6.81 19.04 4.18
C ILE A 233 7.25 20.51 4.15
N LYS A 234 6.98 21.25 5.23
CA LYS A 234 7.39 22.65 5.36
C LYS A 234 8.86 22.78 5.78
N HIS A 235 9.33 21.90 6.64
CA HIS A 235 10.66 21.99 7.25
C HIS A 235 11.71 21.08 6.60
N SER A 236 11.32 20.24 5.65
CA SER A 236 12.29 19.50 4.84
C SER A 236 13.02 20.44 3.87
N SER A 237 14.35 20.31 3.78
CA SER A 237 15.17 21.01 2.78
C SER A 237 15.06 20.36 1.39
N MET A 238 14.58 19.12 1.32
CA MET A 238 14.32 18.39 0.09
C MET A 238 12.95 18.73 -0.50
N PRO A 239 12.71 18.45 -1.80
CA PRO A 239 11.36 18.33 -2.33
C PRO A 239 10.56 17.34 -1.47
N ALA A 240 9.48 17.82 -0.87
CA ALA A 240 8.69 17.01 0.06
C ALA A 240 7.21 17.03 -0.31
N THR A 241 6.56 15.89 -0.15
CA THR A 241 5.10 15.72 -0.31
C THR A 241 4.54 14.87 0.82
N LEU A 242 3.25 15.09 1.13
CA LEU A 242 2.46 14.21 1.98
C LEU A 242 1.29 13.67 1.16
N ALA A 243 1.14 12.36 1.16
CA ALA A 243 0.07 11.66 0.47
C ALA A 243 -0.95 11.13 1.48
N GLU A 244 -2.21 11.51 1.30
CA GLU A 244 -3.37 10.93 1.95
C GLU A 244 -3.94 9.88 1.02
N LEU A 245 -3.68 8.61 1.30
CA LEU A 245 -3.93 7.52 0.35
C LEU A 245 -5.41 7.19 0.21
N ALA A 246 -6.16 7.28 1.33
CA ALA A 246 -7.58 6.91 1.43
C ALA A 246 -8.14 7.46 2.75
N PHE A 247 -9.43 7.28 3.01
CA PHE A 247 -10.03 7.60 4.31
C PHE A 247 -10.10 6.36 5.19
N VAL A 248 -9.26 6.27 6.22
CA VAL A 248 -9.27 5.14 7.16
C VAL A 248 -10.63 4.98 7.86
N THR A 249 -11.43 6.06 7.94
CA THR A 249 -12.79 6.07 8.49
C THR A 249 -13.86 5.59 7.52
N ASN A 250 -13.51 5.34 6.26
CA ASN A 250 -14.43 4.81 5.25
C ASN A 250 -14.29 3.28 5.13
N PRO A 251 -15.31 2.49 5.52
CA PRO A 251 -15.22 1.03 5.49
C PRO A 251 -15.15 0.41 4.08
N LYS A 252 -15.18 1.24 3.03
CA LYS A 252 -15.07 0.80 1.63
C LYS A 252 -13.68 1.01 1.04
N GLU A 253 -12.86 1.76 1.70
CA GLU A 253 -11.46 2.05 1.37
C GLU A 253 -10.50 1.34 2.32
#